data_116c7ae3d3f8cbfd4b7d397b8eeef665
#
_entry.id   116c7ae3d3f8cbfd4b7d397b8eeef665
#
_cell.length_a   1.000
_cell.length_b   1.000
_cell.length_c   1.000
_cell.angle_alpha   90.00
_cell.angle_beta   90.00
_cell.angle_gamma   90.00
#
_symmetry.space_group_name_H-M   'P 1'
#
loop_
_entity.id
_entity.type
_entity.pdbx_description
1 polymer ?
#
loop_
_entity_poly.entity_id
_entity_poly.type
_entity_poly.pdbx_seq_one_letter_code
_entity_poly.pdbx_strand_id
1 'polypeptide(L)'
;MEEQKLNINLSPEVAEGTYSNLAIVAHSASEFVVDFACMMPGQKGANVRSRVVMTPENTKKLLFALQENVAKYEKQFGTIKLNGTPP
;
A
#
# COMPACT_ATOMS: atom_id res chain seq x y z
N MET A 1 29.74 -11.64 12.39
CA MET A 1 28.48 -11.97 11.73
C MET A 1 28.45 -11.39 10.33
N GLU A 2 28.15 -12.21 9.37
CA GLU A 2 28.13 -11.76 7.99
C GLU A 2 26.85 -10.97 7.72
N GLU A 3 27.04 -9.88 7.04
CA GLU A 3 25.89 -9.16 6.53
C GLU A 3 25.38 -9.87 5.29
N GLN A 4 24.11 -10.19 5.31
CA GLN A 4 23.48 -10.73 4.12
C GLN A 4 22.98 -9.57 3.28
N LYS A 5 23.47 -9.48 2.06
CA LYS A 5 22.95 -8.50 1.13
C LYS A 5 21.65 -9.02 0.56
N LEU A 6 20.60 -8.26 0.75
CA LEU A 6 19.31 -8.59 0.21
C LEU A 6 19.24 -8.10 -1.23
N ASN A 7 19.08 -9.05 -2.15
CA ASN A 7 18.86 -8.70 -3.55
C ASN A 7 17.38 -8.57 -3.80
N ILE A 8 16.97 -7.41 -4.25
CA ILE A 8 15.56 -7.15 -4.56
C ILE A 8 15.41 -7.19 -6.06
N ASN A 9 14.66 -8.17 -6.54
CA ASN A 9 14.47 -8.38 -7.96
C ASN A 9 13.07 -7.93 -8.37
N LEU A 10 13.01 -7.24 -9.49
CA LEU A 10 11.77 -6.71 -10.02
C LEU A 10 11.62 -7.20 -11.45
N SER A 11 10.66 -8.10 -11.67
CA SER A 11 10.43 -8.61 -13.01
C SER A 11 9.78 -7.52 -13.88
N PRO A 12 9.96 -7.62 -15.22
CA PRO A 12 9.34 -6.62 -16.10
C PRO A 12 7.82 -6.54 -15.95
N GLU A 13 7.16 -7.68 -15.74
CA GLU A 13 5.71 -7.69 -15.59
C GLU A 13 5.27 -6.96 -14.34
N VAL A 14 5.96 -7.20 -13.23
CA VAL A 14 5.61 -6.54 -11.97
C VAL A 14 6.01 -5.07 -12.00
N ALA A 15 7.08 -4.74 -12.74
CA ALA A 15 7.56 -3.37 -12.84
C ALA A 15 6.53 -2.43 -13.49
N GLU A 16 5.61 -2.97 -14.29
CA GLU A 16 4.55 -2.16 -14.89
C GLU A 16 3.65 -1.53 -13.84
N GLY A 17 3.51 -2.19 -12.71
CA GLY A 17 2.72 -1.67 -11.61
C GLY A 17 1.24 -1.96 -11.74
N THR A 18 0.53 -1.78 -10.65
CA THR A 18 -0.93 -1.92 -10.62
C THR A 18 -1.48 -0.64 -10.01
N TYR A 19 -2.34 0.04 -10.76
CA TYR A 19 -2.97 1.25 -10.26
C TYR A 19 -4.05 0.89 -9.25
N SER A 20 -4.09 1.63 -8.15
CA SER A 20 -5.11 1.45 -7.11
C SER A 20 -5.46 2.81 -6.53
N ASN A 21 -6.75 3.05 -6.32
CA ASN A 21 -7.18 4.27 -5.65
C ASN A 21 -8.01 3.98 -4.40
N LEU A 22 -8.03 2.72 -3.97
CA LEU A 22 -8.73 2.32 -2.75
C LEU A 22 -8.00 1.12 -2.15
N ALA A 23 -7.76 1.16 -0.85
CA ALA A 23 -7.19 0.01 -0.15
C ALA A 23 -8.12 -0.39 0.98
N ILE A 24 -8.40 -1.68 1.06
CA ILE A 24 -9.24 -2.23 2.12
C ILE A 24 -8.37 -3.18 2.93
N VAL A 25 -8.33 -2.95 4.25
CA VAL A 25 -7.46 -3.72 5.12
C VAL A 25 -8.30 -4.50 6.12
N ALA A 26 -8.01 -5.79 6.22
CA ALA A 26 -8.62 -6.66 7.21
C ALA A 26 -7.52 -7.45 7.91
N HIS A 27 -7.86 -8.01 9.07
CA HIS A 27 -6.84 -8.75 9.81
C HIS A 27 -7.47 -9.86 10.65
N SER A 28 -6.64 -10.83 10.97
CA SER A 28 -6.88 -11.82 12.00
C SER A 28 -5.73 -11.74 12.98
N ALA A 29 -5.67 -12.70 13.90
CA ALA A 29 -4.56 -12.74 14.85
C ALA A 29 -3.23 -13.06 14.18
N SER A 30 -3.25 -13.72 13.02
CA SER A 30 -2.03 -14.20 12.39
C SER A 30 -1.66 -13.47 11.10
N GLU A 31 -2.59 -12.76 10.46
CA GLU A 31 -2.32 -12.16 9.16
C GLU A 31 -3.10 -10.88 8.94
N PHE A 32 -2.52 -10.03 8.09
CA PHE A 32 -3.22 -8.88 7.52
C PHE A 32 -3.46 -9.14 6.05
N VAL A 33 -4.62 -8.74 5.56
CA VAL A 33 -4.97 -8.83 4.15
C VAL A 33 -5.21 -7.42 3.66
N VAL A 34 -4.46 -7.01 2.63
CA VAL A 34 -4.62 -5.70 2.03
C VAL A 34 -5.11 -5.89 0.61
N ASP A 35 -6.30 -5.40 0.33
CA ASP A 35 -6.89 -5.46 -1.00
C ASP A 35 -6.74 -4.10 -1.65
N PHE A 36 -6.02 -4.06 -2.75
CA PHE A 36 -5.86 -2.85 -3.54
C PHE A 36 -6.90 -2.88 -4.66
N ALA A 37 -7.76 -1.89 -4.66
CA ALA A 37 -8.90 -1.86 -5.57
C ALA A 37 -8.91 -0.59 -6.38
N CYS A 38 -9.67 -0.61 -7.45
CA CYS A 38 -9.83 0.54 -8.32
C CYS A 38 -11.32 0.84 -8.48
N MET A 39 -11.66 2.10 -8.18
CA MET A 39 -12.99 2.63 -8.45
C MET A 39 -12.91 3.46 -9.73
N MET A 40 -13.78 3.18 -10.68
CA MET A 40 -13.82 3.91 -11.94
C MET A 40 -15.07 4.78 -11.99
N PRO A 41 -14.97 5.99 -12.57
CA PRO A 41 -16.15 6.83 -12.72
C PRO A 41 -17.24 6.11 -13.51
N GLY A 42 -18.48 6.25 -13.05
CA GLY A 42 -19.62 5.63 -13.73
C GLY A 42 -19.86 4.19 -13.43
N GLN A 43 -18.99 3.55 -12.65
CA GLN A 43 -19.17 2.16 -12.26
C GLN A 43 -19.67 2.08 -10.83
N LYS A 44 -20.48 1.07 -10.57
CA LYS A 44 -20.91 0.77 -9.21
C LYS A 44 -19.87 -0.14 -8.57
N GLY A 45 -19.41 0.24 -7.38
CA GLY A 45 -18.46 -0.54 -6.62
C GLY A 45 -17.05 -0.43 -7.13
N ALA A 46 -16.18 -1.18 -6.50
CA ALA A 46 -14.75 -1.20 -6.80
C ALA A 46 -14.32 -2.62 -7.11
N ASN A 47 -13.32 -2.73 -7.97
CA ASN A 47 -12.75 -4.03 -8.31
C ASN A 47 -11.39 -4.20 -7.65
N VAL A 48 -11.23 -5.29 -6.92
CA VAL A 48 -9.94 -5.62 -6.33
C VAL A 48 -8.99 -6.06 -7.42
N ARG A 49 -7.87 -5.37 -7.52
CA ARG A 49 -6.87 -5.64 -8.53
C ARG A 49 -5.73 -6.49 -7.98
N SER A 50 -5.48 -6.42 -6.69
CA SER A 50 -4.40 -7.17 -6.08
C SER A 50 -4.70 -7.37 -4.61
N ARG A 51 -4.49 -8.59 -4.13
CA ARG A 51 -4.62 -8.91 -2.71
C ARG A 51 -3.25 -9.32 -2.19
N VAL A 52 -2.82 -8.68 -1.11
CA VAL A 52 -1.54 -8.98 -0.49
C VAL A 52 -1.79 -9.46 0.94
N VAL A 53 -1.22 -10.60 1.28
CA VAL A 53 -1.33 -11.17 2.62
C VAL A 53 0.01 -10.98 3.30
N MET A 54 0.00 -10.41 4.49
CA MET A 54 1.21 -10.03 5.19
C MET A 54 1.17 -10.50 6.64
N THR A 55 2.36 -10.76 7.19
CA THR A 55 2.46 -11.00 8.62
C THR A 55 2.21 -9.70 9.40
N PRO A 56 1.78 -9.79 10.66
CA PRO A 56 1.62 -8.56 11.47
C PRO A 56 2.90 -7.75 11.57
N GLU A 57 4.05 -8.42 11.69
CA GLU A 57 5.32 -7.72 11.78
C GLU A 57 5.61 -6.92 10.52
N ASN A 58 5.44 -7.54 9.35
CA ASN A 58 5.68 -6.85 8.08
C ASN A 58 4.69 -5.72 7.87
N THR A 59 3.45 -5.91 8.31
CA THR A 59 2.44 -4.86 8.18
C THR A 59 2.84 -3.64 9.00
N LYS A 60 3.37 -3.86 10.20
CA LYS A 60 3.81 -2.74 11.03
C LYS A 60 5.00 -2.02 10.42
N LYS A 61 5.92 -2.76 9.82
CA LYS A 61 7.04 -2.16 9.10
C LYS A 61 6.57 -1.32 7.92
N LEU A 62 5.56 -1.83 7.19
CA LEU A 62 4.98 -1.08 6.09
C LEU A 62 4.35 0.22 6.59
N LEU A 63 3.64 0.16 7.70
CA LEU A 63 3.03 1.36 8.28
C LEU A 63 4.09 2.44 8.52
N PHE A 64 5.22 2.08 9.15
CA PHE A 64 6.28 3.04 9.41
C PHE A 64 6.90 3.56 8.12
N ALA A 65 7.11 2.69 7.15
CA ALA A 65 7.66 3.12 5.86
C ALA A 65 6.74 4.10 5.14
N LEU A 66 5.43 3.83 5.20
CA LEU A 66 4.46 4.74 4.60
C LEU A 66 4.43 6.08 5.32
N GLN A 67 4.45 6.06 6.66
CA GLN A 67 4.47 7.31 7.42
C GLN A 67 5.68 8.16 7.06
N GLU A 68 6.85 7.53 6.96
CA GLU A 68 8.08 8.25 6.64
C GLU A 68 8.01 8.84 5.23
N ASN A 69 7.54 8.07 4.27
CA ASN A 69 7.47 8.56 2.89
C ASN A 69 6.40 9.63 2.71
N VAL A 70 5.26 9.48 3.37
CA VAL A 70 4.22 10.51 3.31
C VAL A 70 4.74 11.81 3.92
N ALA A 71 5.47 11.72 5.04
CA ALA A 71 6.05 12.91 5.67
C ALA A 71 7.02 13.61 4.74
N LYS A 72 7.87 12.85 4.06
CA LYS A 72 8.83 13.42 3.11
C LYS A 72 8.11 14.07 1.92
N TYR A 73 7.08 13.41 1.42
CA TYR A 73 6.28 13.96 0.32
C TYR A 73 5.67 15.30 0.74
N GLU A 74 5.04 15.33 1.92
CA GLU A 74 4.35 16.53 2.35
C GLU A 74 5.30 17.69 2.64
N LYS A 75 6.51 17.37 3.09
CA LYS A 75 7.53 18.40 3.30
C LYS A 75 7.94 19.04 1.97
N GLN A 76 8.00 18.26 0.92
CA GLN A 76 8.45 18.73 -0.39
C GLN A 76 7.32 19.35 -1.22
N PHE A 77 6.15 18.75 -1.17
CA PHE A 77 5.05 19.12 -2.09
C PHE A 77 3.83 19.70 -1.40
N GLY A 78 3.79 19.70 -0.06
CA GLY A 78 2.67 20.21 0.69
C GLY A 78 1.77 19.09 1.20
N THR A 79 0.87 19.47 2.08
CA THR A 79 0.00 18.53 2.77
C THR A 79 -0.95 17.84 1.80
N ILE A 80 -1.03 16.51 1.92
CA ILE A 80 -1.99 15.73 1.14
C ILE A 80 -3.38 15.97 1.70
N LYS A 81 -4.29 16.41 0.85
CA LYS A 81 -5.66 16.68 1.26
C LYS A 81 -6.51 15.46 0.99
N LEU A 82 -7.29 15.07 2.00
CA LEU A 82 -8.19 13.93 1.88
C LEU A 82 -9.60 14.43 1.62
N ASN A 83 -10.03 14.32 0.37
CA ASN A 83 -11.33 14.82 -0.05
C ASN A 83 -12.41 13.78 0.25
N GLY A 84 -13.57 14.30 0.73
CA GLY A 84 -14.72 13.42 0.96
C GLY A 84 -14.59 12.53 2.18
N THR A 85 -13.56 12.71 2.98
CA THR A 85 -13.35 11.92 4.20
C THR A 85 -13.73 12.77 5.40
N PRO A 86 -14.60 12.26 6.28
CA PRO A 86 -14.91 12.99 7.51
C PRO A 86 -13.67 13.13 8.38
N PRO A 87 -13.56 14.19 9.12
CA PRO A 87 -12.43 14.39 10.00
C PRO A 87 -12.37 13.34 11.11
#